data_db97f2c84dc74974eb07462189d9bb1c
#
_entry.id   db97f2c84dc74974eb07462189d9bb1c
#
_cell.length_a   1.000
_cell.length_b   1.000
_cell.length_c   1.000
_cell.angle_alpha   90.00
_cell.angle_beta   90.00
_cell.angle_gamma   90.00
#
_symmetry.space_group_name_H-M   'P 1'
#
loop_
_entity.id
_entity.type
_entity.pdbx_description
1 polymer ?
#
loop_
_entity_poly.entity_id
_entity_poly.type
_entity_poly.pdbx_seq_one_letter_code
_entity_poly.pdbx_strand_id
1 'polypeptide(L)'
;MLLIAASLFIQVSFAQKIVGAGPVSITVSDMDRSLDFYTKVLPFQKIAEQELYGDPYEKLEGLFGIRMRIALLRLGDEEIELIDYLTAGGRSIPEDARSNDLSFQHIAIVVSDMDKAYEQLRKHQVVHVSTGPQTLPASIPEAAGVKAFYFQDPDKHNLELIFFPKGKGQDKWQHPAGKLFLGIDHTAFGVSDTDN
;
A
#
# COMPACT_ATOMS: atom_id res chain seq x y z
N MET A 1 -6.86 68.90 -10.45
CA MET A 1 -6.97 68.00 -9.27
C MET A 1 -7.43 66.64 -9.79
N LEU A 2 -6.47 65.74 -9.93
CA LEU A 2 -6.71 64.41 -10.54
C LEU A 2 -6.89 63.40 -9.40
N LEU A 3 -8.10 62.85 -9.27
CA LEU A 3 -8.41 61.80 -8.31
C LEU A 3 -7.98 60.44 -8.89
N ILE A 4 -6.92 59.83 -8.36
CA ILE A 4 -6.52 58.45 -8.68
C ILE A 4 -7.35 57.55 -7.74
N ALA A 5 -8.31 56.83 -8.34
CA ALA A 5 -9.02 55.74 -7.63
C ALA A 5 -8.13 54.51 -7.58
N ALA A 6 -7.62 54.17 -6.40
CA ALA A 6 -6.91 52.92 -6.19
C ALA A 6 -7.92 51.77 -6.04
N SER A 7 -8.04 50.92 -7.04
CA SER A 7 -8.83 49.69 -6.98
C SER A 7 -8.09 48.64 -6.15
N LEU A 8 -8.58 48.36 -4.98
CA LEU A 8 -8.09 47.25 -4.15
C LEU A 8 -8.60 45.93 -4.73
N PHE A 9 -7.74 45.18 -5.41
CA PHE A 9 -8.03 43.82 -5.80
C PHE A 9 -7.85 42.92 -4.57
N ILE A 10 -8.95 42.47 -3.94
CA ILE A 10 -8.92 41.42 -2.94
C ILE A 10 -8.72 40.09 -3.68
N GLN A 11 -7.50 39.56 -3.65
CA GLN A 11 -7.24 38.19 -4.08
C GLN A 11 -7.80 37.26 -3.00
N VAL A 12 -8.92 36.62 -3.31
CA VAL A 12 -9.42 35.51 -2.47
C VAL A 12 -8.58 34.29 -2.82
N SER A 13 -7.61 33.97 -1.96
CA SER A 13 -6.85 32.72 -2.05
C SER A 13 -7.71 31.61 -1.47
N PHE A 14 -8.22 30.74 -2.32
CA PHE A 14 -8.81 29.50 -1.87
C PHE A 14 -7.69 28.53 -1.48
N ALA A 15 -7.47 28.35 -0.19
CA ALA A 15 -6.58 27.33 0.30
C ALA A 15 -7.16 25.96 -0.08
N GLN A 16 -6.46 25.21 -0.94
CA GLN A 16 -6.83 23.82 -1.24
C GLN A 16 -6.62 22.99 0.02
N LYS A 17 -7.66 22.25 0.41
CA LYS A 17 -7.61 21.34 1.56
C LYS A 17 -7.39 19.93 1.05
N ILE A 18 -6.30 19.27 1.51
CA ILE A 18 -6.13 17.83 1.31
C ILE A 18 -7.19 17.12 2.14
N VAL A 19 -8.04 16.34 1.49
CA VAL A 19 -9.16 15.61 2.14
C VAL A 19 -8.84 14.15 2.39
N GLY A 20 -7.77 13.61 1.79
CA GLY A 20 -7.34 12.23 1.96
C GLY A 20 -6.27 11.84 0.93
N ALA A 21 -5.73 10.66 1.10
CA ALA A 21 -4.92 9.96 0.09
C ALA A 21 -5.81 9.00 -0.70
N GLY A 22 -5.50 8.78 -1.97
CA GLY A 22 -6.12 7.73 -2.78
C GLY A 22 -5.56 6.34 -2.45
N PRO A 23 -5.99 5.30 -3.19
CA PRO A 23 -5.43 3.96 -3.05
C PRO A 23 -3.93 3.95 -3.33
N VAL A 24 -3.21 3.03 -2.69
CA VAL A 24 -1.80 2.78 -3.00
C VAL A 24 -1.73 1.94 -4.27
N SER A 25 -1.01 2.43 -5.28
CA SER A 25 -0.83 1.71 -6.54
C SER A 25 0.40 0.81 -6.49
N ILE A 26 0.27 -0.42 -6.98
CA ILE A 26 1.31 -1.44 -7.07
C ILE A 26 1.42 -1.88 -8.52
N THR A 27 2.59 -1.74 -9.13
CA THR A 27 2.84 -2.23 -10.48
C THR A 27 3.09 -3.74 -10.44
N VAL A 28 2.31 -4.50 -11.20
CA VAL A 28 2.42 -5.96 -11.28
C VAL A 28 2.81 -6.39 -12.69
N SER A 29 3.49 -7.54 -12.82
CA SER A 29 3.94 -8.06 -14.11
C SER A 29 2.93 -8.99 -14.77
N ASP A 30 1.90 -9.44 -14.04
CA ASP A 30 0.82 -10.31 -14.52
C ASP A 30 -0.40 -10.09 -13.62
N MET A 31 -1.43 -9.43 -14.16
CA MET A 31 -2.65 -9.09 -13.43
C MET A 31 -3.40 -10.31 -12.91
N ASP A 32 -3.51 -11.38 -13.70
CA ASP A 32 -4.29 -12.55 -13.30
C ASP A 32 -3.62 -13.29 -12.14
N ARG A 33 -2.29 -13.45 -12.19
CA ARG A 33 -1.50 -14.02 -11.10
C ARG A 33 -1.60 -13.17 -9.84
N SER A 34 -1.54 -11.86 -9.96
CA SER A 34 -1.62 -10.95 -8.82
C SER A 34 -3.03 -10.93 -8.23
N LEU A 35 -4.08 -10.91 -9.06
CA LEU A 35 -5.47 -11.03 -8.60
C LEU A 35 -5.68 -12.34 -7.83
N ASP A 36 -5.16 -13.46 -8.33
CA ASP A 36 -5.23 -14.76 -7.64
C ASP A 36 -4.57 -14.70 -6.27
N PHE A 37 -3.40 -14.07 -6.16
CA PHE A 37 -2.71 -13.90 -4.88
C PHE A 37 -3.51 -13.02 -3.92
N TYR A 38 -3.86 -11.81 -4.33
CA TYR A 38 -4.54 -10.85 -3.46
C TYR A 38 -5.96 -11.26 -3.08
N THR A 39 -6.66 -12.09 -3.89
CA THR A 39 -8.05 -12.50 -3.59
C THR A 39 -8.19 -13.91 -3.02
N LYS A 40 -7.19 -14.80 -3.20
CA LYS A 40 -7.26 -16.20 -2.74
C LYS A 40 -6.30 -16.50 -1.59
N VAL A 41 -5.12 -15.87 -1.57
CA VAL A 41 -4.14 -15.99 -0.46
C VAL A 41 -4.46 -14.95 0.61
N LEU A 42 -4.64 -13.71 0.18
CA LEU A 42 -5.16 -12.60 0.99
C LEU A 42 -6.66 -12.40 0.64
N PRO A 43 -7.49 -11.96 1.60
CA PRO A 43 -8.93 -11.84 1.34
C PRO A 43 -9.33 -10.46 0.81
N PHE A 44 -8.58 -9.89 -0.12
CA PHE A 44 -9.00 -8.68 -0.82
C PHE A 44 -10.20 -8.95 -1.71
N GLN A 45 -11.07 -7.98 -1.83
CA GLN A 45 -12.22 -8.00 -2.73
C GLN A 45 -11.91 -7.16 -3.97
N LYS A 46 -12.02 -7.75 -5.17
CA LYS A 46 -11.93 -6.97 -6.41
C LYS A 46 -13.18 -6.13 -6.57
N ILE A 47 -13.01 -4.79 -6.61
CA ILE A 47 -14.09 -3.81 -6.71
C ILE A 47 -14.34 -3.43 -8.16
N ALA A 48 -13.27 -3.20 -8.93
CA ALA A 48 -13.34 -2.80 -10.31
C ALA A 48 -12.12 -3.32 -11.07
N GLU A 49 -12.25 -3.38 -12.39
CA GLU A 49 -11.15 -3.66 -13.30
C GLU A 49 -11.44 -2.99 -14.63
N GLN A 50 -10.42 -2.38 -15.23
CA GLN A 50 -10.53 -1.70 -16.51
C GLN A 50 -9.20 -1.69 -17.25
N GLU A 51 -9.27 -1.47 -18.55
CA GLU A 51 -8.11 -1.24 -19.41
C GLU A 51 -8.08 0.22 -19.84
N LEU A 52 -6.91 0.87 -19.72
CA LEU A 52 -6.69 2.28 -20.04
C LEU A 52 -5.59 2.41 -21.09
N TYR A 53 -5.79 3.31 -22.06
CA TYR A 53 -4.83 3.59 -23.14
C TYR A 53 -5.08 4.94 -23.79
N GLY A 54 -4.13 5.39 -24.61
CA GLY A 54 -4.22 6.59 -25.43
C GLY A 54 -3.68 7.85 -24.78
N ASP A 55 -3.70 8.95 -25.56
CA ASP A 55 -3.06 10.23 -25.26
C ASP A 55 -3.17 10.78 -23.83
N PRO A 56 -4.34 10.76 -23.16
CA PRO A 56 -4.45 11.28 -21.80
C PRO A 56 -3.55 10.53 -20.82
N TYR A 57 -3.49 9.21 -20.94
CA TYR A 57 -2.69 8.35 -20.06
C TYR A 57 -1.22 8.37 -20.42
N GLU A 58 -0.88 8.46 -21.72
CA GLU A 58 0.49 8.66 -22.18
C GLU A 58 1.11 9.94 -21.58
N LYS A 59 0.33 11.03 -21.56
CA LYS A 59 0.77 12.31 -20.99
C LYS A 59 0.84 12.27 -19.45
N LEU A 60 -0.07 11.54 -18.80
CA LEU A 60 -0.08 11.40 -17.36
C LEU A 60 1.12 10.58 -16.86
N GLU A 61 1.39 9.45 -17.51
CA GLU A 61 2.44 8.51 -17.11
C GLU A 61 3.82 8.85 -17.74
N GLY A 62 3.85 9.72 -18.76
CA GLY A 62 5.06 10.01 -19.51
C GLY A 62 5.58 8.85 -20.36
N LEU A 63 4.72 7.90 -20.71
CA LEU A 63 5.04 6.70 -21.47
C LEU A 63 4.26 6.66 -22.77
N PHE A 64 4.96 6.66 -23.90
CA PHE A 64 4.34 6.62 -25.24
C PHE A 64 3.81 5.20 -25.57
N GLY A 65 2.62 5.12 -26.18
CA GLY A 65 1.99 3.85 -26.57
C GLY A 65 1.51 3.02 -25.38
N ILE A 66 1.24 3.65 -24.26
CA ILE A 66 0.84 2.98 -23.02
C ILE A 66 -0.52 2.28 -23.16
N ARG A 67 -0.57 1.09 -22.63
CA ARG A 67 -1.79 0.30 -22.42
C ARG A 67 -1.66 -0.39 -21.07
N MET A 68 -2.57 -0.10 -20.16
CA MET A 68 -2.56 -0.61 -18.79
C MET A 68 -3.85 -1.34 -18.48
N ARG A 69 -3.74 -2.41 -17.72
CA ARG A 69 -4.86 -3.06 -17.03
C ARG A 69 -4.79 -2.66 -15.56
N ILE A 70 -5.88 -2.13 -15.02
CA ILE A 70 -5.93 -1.61 -13.65
C ILE A 70 -7.04 -2.34 -12.91
N ALA A 71 -6.73 -2.83 -11.70
CA ALA A 71 -7.69 -3.47 -10.82
C ALA A 71 -7.71 -2.80 -9.44
N LEU A 72 -8.88 -2.36 -8.99
CA LEU A 72 -9.10 -1.81 -7.66
C LEU A 72 -9.51 -2.93 -6.71
N LEU A 73 -8.78 -3.08 -5.62
CA LEU A 73 -8.99 -4.09 -4.58
C LEU A 73 -9.23 -3.43 -3.24
N ARG A 74 -10.11 -4.00 -2.41
CA ARG A 74 -10.44 -3.51 -1.06
C ARG A 74 -10.21 -4.56 0.00
N LEU A 75 -9.63 -4.14 1.13
CA LEU A 75 -9.54 -4.92 2.35
C LEU A 75 -9.95 -4.05 3.55
N GLY A 76 -11.03 -4.41 4.22
CA GLY A 76 -11.63 -3.53 5.23
C GLY A 76 -12.18 -2.26 4.60
N ASP A 77 -11.71 -1.11 5.05
CA ASP A 77 -12.07 0.21 4.54
C ASP A 77 -11.02 0.78 3.57
N GLU A 78 -9.87 0.12 3.43
CA GLU A 78 -8.75 0.57 2.63
C GLU A 78 -8.71 -0.11 1.25
N GLU A 79 -8.13 0.60 0.29
CA GLU A 79 -8.03 0.17 -1.11
C GLU A 79 -6.58 0.19 -1.58
N ILE A 80 -6.26 -0.76 -2.47
CA ILE A 80 -5.06 -0.76 -3.28
C ILE A 80 -5.46 -0.85 -4.76
N GLU A 81 -4.57 -0.39 -5.61
CA GLU A 81 -4.72 -0.48 -7.06
C GLU A 81 -3.57 -1.30 -7.62
N LEU A 82 -3.90 -2.36 -8.37
CA LEU A 82 -2.90 -3.11 -9.13
C LEU A 82 -2.84 -2.58 -10.55
N ILE A 83 -1.65 -2.31 -11.07
CA ILE A 83 -1.42 -1.78 -12.42
C ILE A 83 -0.51 -2.75 -13.17
N ASP A 84 -1.02 -3.33 -14.25
CA ASP A 84 -0.27 -4.15 -15.20
C ASP A 84 -0.06 -3.35 -16.50
N TYR A 85 1.19 -3.03 -16.81
CA TYR A 85 1.57 -2.34 -18.04
C TYR A 85 1.69 -3.34 -19.19
N LEU A 86 0.61 -3.52 -19.95
CA LEU A 86 0.54 -4.45 -21.09
C LEU A 86 1.49 -4.07 -22.24
N THR A 87 1.80 -2.77 -22.35
CA THR A 87 2.83 -2.22 -23.25
C THR A 87 3.79 -1.35 -22.47
N ALA A 88 5.00 -1.14 -22.97
CA ALA A 88 6.06 -0.39 -22.30
C ALA A 88 6.46 -1.01 -20.93
N GLY A 89 6.63 -2.33 -20.90
CA GLY A 89 6.92 -3.10 -19.68
C GLY A 89 8.05 -2.49 -18.83
N GLY A 90 7.84 -2.50 -17.52
CA GLY A 90 8.78 -2.00 -16.52
C GLY A 90 9.90 -2.98 -16.18
N ARG A 91 10.77 -2.58 -15.27
CA ARG A 91 11.81 -3.45 -14.70
C ARG A 91 11.25 -4.14 -13.46
N SER A 92 11.59 -5.42 -13.30
CA SER A 92 11.33 -6.14 -12.05
C SER A 92 12.15 -5.55 -10.89
N ILE A 93 11.69 -5.79 -9.66
CA ILE A 93 12.48 -5.52 -8.46
C ILE A 93 13.79 -6.31 -8.57
N PRO A 94 14.97 -5.70 -8.34
CA PRO A 94 16.26 -6.38 -8.38
C PRO A 94 16.28 -7.58 -7.43
N GLU A 95 16.98 -8.65 -7.82
CA GLU A 95 17.05 -9.87 -6.99
C GLU A 95 17.83 -9.66 -5.69
N ASP A 96 18.74 -8.71 -5.68
CA ASP A 96 19.56 -8.32 -4.54
C ASP A 96 18.97 -7.14 -3.76
N ALA A 97 17.73 -6.70 -4.07
CA ALA A 97 17.05 -5.64 -3.34
C ALA A 97 16.92 -5.96 -1.85
N ARG A 98 17.19 -4.96 -1.02
CA ARG A 98 17.23 -5.07 0.44
C ARG A 98 16.29 -4.06 1.10
N SER A 99 15.90 -4.34 2.32
CA SER A 99 15.00 -3.47 3.10
C SER A 99 15.61 -2.11 3.49
N ASN A 100 16.90 -1.88 3.26
CA ASN A 100 17.57 -0.58 3.44
C ASN A 100 17.79 0.17 2.13
N ASP A 101 17.29 -0.31 1.00
CA ASP A 101 17.32 0.43 -0.26
C ASP A 101 16.32 1.58 -0.22
N LEU A 102 16.66 2.68 -0.93
CA LEU A 102 15.84 3.88 -1.00
C LEU A 102 14.67 3.68 -1.95
N SER A 103 13.65 2.96 -1.51
CA SER A 103 12.49 2.61 -2.32
C SER A 103 11.25 2.38 -1.44
N PHE A 104 10.11 2.10 -2.09
CA PHE A 104 8.92 1.59 -1.40
C PHE A 104 9.24 0.26 -0.73
N GLN A 105 8.94 0.15 0.56
CA GLN A 105 9.33 -1.00 1.36
C GLN A 105 8.20 -2.00 1.54
N HIS A 106 7.03 -1.59 2.04
CA HIS A 106 5.93 -2.52 2.27
C HIS A 106 4.57 -1.84 2.44
N ILE A 107 3.54 -2.68 2.36
CA ILE A 107 2.18 -2.40 2.83
C ILE A 107 1.95 -3.27 4.06
N ALA A 108 1.48 -2.66 5.17
CA ALA A 108 1.19 -3.37 6.42
C ALA A 108 -0.30 -3.72 6.51
N ILE A 109 -0.58 -5.02 6.54
CA ILE A 109 -1.92 -5.61 6.62
C ILE A 109 -2.20 -6.02 8.05
N VAL A 110 -3.23 -5.43 8.65
CA VAL A 110 -3.60 -5.72 10.04
C VAL A 110 -4.34 -7.02 10.16
N VAL A 111 -3.93 -7.83 11.14
CA VAL A 111 -4.58 -9.09 11.47
C VAL A 111 -5.03 -9.13 12.93
N SER A 112 -6.15 -9.81 13.20
CA SER A 112 -6.68 -9.99 14.55
C SER A 112 -5.98 -11.13 15.33
N ASP A 113 -5.30 -12.03 14.62
CA ASP A 113 -4.58 -13.18 15.17
C ASP A 113 -3.39 -13.47 14.26
N MET A 114 -2.18 -13.14 14.74
CA MET A 114 -0.95 -13.31 13.96
C MET A 114 -0.68 -14.78 13.65
N ASP A 115 -0.91 -15.67 14.60
CA ASP A 115 -0.53 -17.07 14.45
C ASP A 115 -1.43 -17.75 13.40
N LYS A 116 -2.74 -17.47 13.42
CA LYS A 116 -3.68 -17.98 12.39
C LYS A 116 -3.39 -17.40 11.01
N ALA A 117 -3.12 -16.09 10.90
CA ALA A 117 -2.81 -15.46 9.63
C ALA A 117 -1.50 -16.00 9.04
N TYR A 118 -0.47 -16.15 9.87
CA TYR A 118 0.80 -16.75 9.47
C TYR A 118 0.62 -18.21 9.00
N GLU A 119 -0.18 -19.03 9.72
CA GLU A 119 -0.50 -20.40 9.29
C GLU A 119 -1.20 -20.42 7.92
N GLN A 120 -2.13 -19.48 7.66
CA GLN A 120 -2.78 -19.37 6.37
C GLN A 120 -1.77 -19.08 5.26
N LEU A 121 -0.86 -18.11 5.44
CA LEU A 121 0.18 -17.80 4.47
C LEU A 121 1.12 -19.00 4.22
N ARG A 122 1.47 -19.75 5.25
CA ARG A 122 2.28 -20.97 5.11
C ARG A 122 1.61 -22.04 4.25
N LYS A 123 0.28 -22.23 4.38
CA LYS A 123 -0.48 -23.16 3.54
C LYS A 123 -0.42 -22.81 2.06
N HIS A 124 -0.31 -21.51 1.75
CA HIS A 124 -0.17 -21.00 0.38
C HIS A 124 1.29 -20.88 -0.07
N GLN A 125 2.26 -21.29 0.74
CA GLN A 125 3.69 -21.33 0.40
C GLN A 125 4.23 -19.96 -0.05
N VAL A 126 3.77 -18.87 0.57
CA VAL A 126 4.27 -17.52 0.27
C VAL A 126 5.77 -17.42 0.55
N VAL A 127 6.48 -16.56 -0.17
CA VAL A 127 7.90 -16.31 0.07
C VAL A 127 8.06 -15.50 1.34
N HIS A 128 8.84 -16.03 2.29
CA HIS A 128 9.10 -15.37 3.57
C HIS A 128 10.29 -14.42 3.45
N VAL A 129 10.17 -13.22 4.01
CA VAL A 129 11.29 -12.28 4.25
C VAL A 129 11.74 -12.42 5.70
N SER A 130 10.82 -12.39 6.65
CA SER A 130 11.12 -12.73 8.05
C SER A 130 11.23 -14.23 8.25
N THR A 131 12.05 -14.67 9.20
CA THR A 131 12.16 -16.09 9.59
C THR A 131 10.88 -16.65 10.22
N GLY A 132 10.01 -15.77 10.72
CA GLY A 132 8.69 -16.02 11.32
C GLY A 132 8.16 -14.76 11.99
N PRO A 133 6.95 -14.77 12.56
CA PRO A 133 6.42 -13.64 13.31
C PRO A 133 7.36 -13.21 14.44
N GLN A 134 7.66 -11.93 14.52
CA GLN A 134 8.47 -11.33 15.59
C GLN A 134 7.57 -10.51 16.50
N THR A 135 7.87 -10.49 17.78
CA THR A 135 7.18 -9.63 18.76
C THR A 135 8.12 -8.51 19.18
N LEU A 136 7.67 -7.26 19.06
CA LEU A 136 8.45 -6.10 19.48
C LEU A 136 8.61 -6.07 21.01
N PRO A 137 9.85 -5.83 21.49
CA PRO A 137 10.18 -5.96 22.90
C PRO A 137 9.63 -4.81 23.76
N ALA A 138 9.53 -5.05 25.06
CA ALA A 138 9.10 -4.03 26.02
C ALA A 138 10.03 -2.82 26.14
N SER A 139 11.26 -2.93 25.61
CA SER A 139 12.23 -1.81 25.52
C SER A 139 11.81 -0.74 24.52
N ILE A 140 10.80 -0.99 23.67
CA ILE A 140 10.18 -0.02 22.77
C ILE A 140 8.73 0.17 23.25
N PRO A 141 8.47 1.06 24.24
CA PRO A 141 7.17 1.12 24.92
C PRO A 141 5.99 1.39 23.99
N GLU A 142 6.18 2.22 22.95
CA GLU A 142 5.14 2.60 21.97
C GLU A 142 4.68 1.41 21.13
N ALA A 143 5.56 0.46 20.88
CA ALA A 143 5.32 -0.71 20.03
C ALA A 143 5.40 -2.05 20.78
N ALA A 144 5.55 -2.03 22.11
CA ALA A 144 5.69 -3.24 22.92
C ALA A 144 4.51 -4.22 22.69
N GLY A 145 4.85 -5.47 22.34
CA GLY A 145 3.87 -6.53 22.10
C GLY A 145 3.22 -6.53 20.70
N VAL A 146 3.48 -5.49 19.86
CA VAL A 146 3.12 -5.56 18.44
C VAL A 146 3.85 -6.73 17.81
N LYS A 147 3.15 -7.52 16.98
CA LYS A 147 3.78 -8.60 16.22
C LYS A 147 3.83 -8.20 14.74
N ALA A 148 4.92 -8.55 14.07
CA ALA A 148 5.15 -8.29 12.66
C ALA A 148 5.71 -9.52 11.95
N PHE A 149 5.35 -9.70 10.67
CA PHE A 149 5.87 -10.74 9.80
C PHE A 149 5.91 -10.25 8.36
N TYR A 150 7.10 -10.30 7.74
CA TYR A 150 7.29 -9.86 6.35
C TYR A 150 7.32 -11.04 5.39
N PHE A 151 6.62 -10.88 4.25
CA PHE A 151 6.54 -11.86 3.16
C PHE A 151 6.44 -11.12 1.82
N GLN A 152 6.42 -11.84 0.71
CA GLN A 152 6.39 -11.24 -0.63
C GLN A 152 5.16 -11.69 -1.42
N ASP A 153 4.68 -10.77 -2.26
CA ASP A 153 3.76 -11.09 -3.34
C ASP A 153 4.49 -11.77 -4.53
N PRO A 154 3.78 -12.19 -5.61
CA PRO A 154 4.40 -12.85 -6.75
C PRO A 154 5.42 -12.00 -7.52
N ASP A 155 5.38 -10.66 -7.41
CA ASP A 155 6.32 -9.73 -8.04
C ASP A 155 7.44 -9.26 -7.10
N LYS A 156 7.55 -9.88 -5.90
CA LYS A 156 8.54 -9.60 -4.85
C LYS A 156 8.33 -8.26 -4.12
N HIS A 157 7.13 -7.67 -4.19
CA HIS A 157 6.81 -6.58 -3.30
C HIS A 157 6.70 -7.11 -1.88
N ASN A 158 7.31 -6.40 -0.93
CA ASN A 158 7.21 -6.77 0.45
C ASN A 158 5.83 -6.40 1.00
N LEU A 159 5.24 -7.32 1.73
CA LEU A 159 4.02 -7.15 2.50
C LEU A 159 4.31 -7.47 3.96
N GLU A 160 3.61 -6.81 4.86
CA GLU A 160 3.70 -7.07 6.30
C GLU A 160 2.36 -7.55 6.83
N LEU A 161 2.36 -8.62 7.63
CA LEU A 161 1.29 -8.82 8.60
C LEU A 161 1.67 -8.08 9.88
N ILE A 162 0.73 -7.31 10.41
CA ILE A 162 0.90 -6.62 11.69
C ILE A 162 -0.27 -6.91 12.62
N PHE A 163 0.04 -7.21 13.89
CA PHE A 163 -0.94 -7.42 14.95
C PHE A 163 -0.71 -6.40 16.06
N PHE A 164 -1.75 -5.72 16.45
CA PHE A 164 -1.74 -4.77 17.57
C PHE A 164 -2.37 -5.40 18.81
N PRO A 165 -1.63 -5.53 19.93
CA PRO A 165 -2.22 -5.94 21.21
C PRO A 165 -3.16 -4.87 21.74
N LYS A 166 -3.94 -5.22 22.77
CA LYS A 166 -4.91 -4.30 23.38
C LYS A 166 -4.28 -2.95 23.75
N GLY A 167 -4.90 -1.86 23.29
CA GLY A 167 -4.46 -0.49 23.54
C GLY A 167 -3.32 -0.01 22.65
N LYS A 168 -2.98 -0.74 21.57
CA LYS A 168 -2.00 -0.33 20.56
C LYS A 168 -2.67 -0.20 19.17
N GLY A 169 -2.07 0.59 18.30
CA GLY A 169 -2.62 0.88 16.97
C GLY A 169 -3.86 1.77 17.02
N GLN A 170 -4.58 1.83 15.92
CA GLN A 170 -5.83 2.59 15.82
C GLN A 170 -6.97 1.83 16.52
N ASP A 171 -7.98 2.57 17.04
CA ASP A 171 -9.13 1.98 17.74
C ASP A 171 -9.89 0.96 16.89
N LYS A 172 -10.04 1.22 15.58
CA LYS A 172 -10.71 0.30 14.65
C LYS A 172 -10.07 -1.11 14.61
N TRP A 173 -8.77 -1.22 14.89
CA TRP A 173 -8.07 -2.52 14.94
C TRP A 173 -8.37 -3.33 16.19
N GLN A 174 -8.94 -2.70 17.23
CA GLN A 174 -9.34 -3.36 18.47
C GLN A 174 -10.71 -4.06 18.37
N HIS A 175 -11.43 -3.88 17.23
CA HIS A 175 -12.79 -4.38 17.01
C HIS A 175 -12.88 -5.28 15.76
N PRO A 176 -12.27 -6.49 15.77
CA PRO A 176 -12.12 -7.33 14.57
C PRO A 176 -13.44 -7.90 14.02
N ALA A 177 -14.55 -7.86 14.79
CA ALA A 177 -15.86 -8.38 14.39
C ALA A 177 -15.81 -9.80 13.78
N GLY A 178 -14.92 -10.66 14.27
CA GLY A 178 -14.73 -12.03 13.78
C GLY A 178 -13.88 -12.17 12.51
N LYS A 179 -13.36 -11.06 11.95
CA LYS A 179 -12.47 -11.08 10.78
C LYS A 179 -11.03 -11.36 11.20
N LEU A 180 -10.31 -12.13 10.39
CA LEU A 180 -8.87 -12.40 10.58
C LEU A 180 -8.00 -11.28 10.00
N PHE A 181 -8.28 -10.83 8.78
CA PHE A 181 -7.64 -9.70 8.12
C PHE A 181 -8.56 -8.49 8.22
N LEU A 182 -8.06 -7.37 8.71
CA LEU A 182 -8.88 -6.23 9.08
C LEU A 182 -8.83 -5.08 8.07
N GLY A 183 -7.66 -4.81 7.50
CA GLY A 183 -7.42 -3.69 6.60
C GLY A 183 -5.94 -3.38 6.46
N ILE A 184 -5.60 -2.20 5.94
CA ILE A 184 -4.23 -1.70 5.77
C ILE A 184 -3.99 -0.59 6.78
N ASP A 185 -2.91 -0.68 7.57
CA ASP A 185 -2.56 0.33 8.55
C ASP A 185 -1.68 1.44 7.95
N HIS A 186 -0.62 1.04 7.26
CA HIS A 186 0.36 1.97 6.70
C HIS A 186 1.11 1.40 5.50
N THR A 187 1.88 2.30 4.88
CA THR A 187 2.92 1.96 3.91
C THR A 187 4.24 2.54 4.38
N ALA A 188 5.37 1.96 3.97
CA ALA A 188 6.69 2.43 4.34
C ALA A 188 7.57 2.70 3.11
N PHE A 189 8.48 3.66 3.26
CA PHE A 189 9.49 4.02 2.27
C PHE A 189 10.86 4.10 2.95
N GLY A 190 11.88 3.59 2.28
CA GLY A 190 13.28 3.82 2.67
C GLY A 190 13.71 5.21 2.22
N VAL A 191 14.19 6.04 3.14
CA VAL A 191 14.71 7.38 2.86
C VAL A 191 16.11 7.55 3.41
N SER A 192 16.93 8.40 2.79
CA SER A 192 18.31 8.66 3.23
C SER A 192 18.38 9.58 4.45
N ASP A 193 17.34 10.40 4.66
CA ASP A 193 17.28 11.41 5.71
C ASP A 193 15.82 11.65 6.07
N THR A 194 15.48 11.52 7.35
CA THR A 194 14.12 11.71 7.87
C THR A 194 13.83 13.15 8.29
N ASP A 195 14.84 14.02 8.34
CA ASP A 195 14.73 15.38 8.85
C ASP A 195 14.62 16.43 7.72
N ASN A 196 14.72 16.01 6.45
CA ASN A 196 14.62 16.85 5.24
C ASN A 196 13.40 16.53 4.39
#